data_fa14b6f845897a8d92c00c0c60c9cf66
#
_entry.id   fa14b6f845897a8d92c00c0c60c9cf66
#
_cell.length_a   1.000
_cell.length_b   1.000
_cell.length_c   1.000
_cell.angle_alpha   90.00
_cell.angle_beta   90.00
_cell.angle_gamma   90.00
#
_symmetry.space_group_name_H-M   'P 1'
#
loop_
_entity.id
_entity.type
_entity.pdbx_description
1 polymer ?
#
loop_
_entity_poly.entity_id
_entity_poly.type
_entity_poly.pdbx_seq_one_letter_code
_entity_poly.pdbx_strand_id
1 'polypeptide(L)'
;MFRVRLVLIGTVSVVVLGALLFQRLEAVGGGTRPANDNAQRTSVLVELFTSEGCSDCPPADALLERLNRSQPVKGAELIVLSEHVDYWNDIGWRDPFSSHEYSERQGAYADRFGLGSVYTPQMVIDGRFEVGGSDERRAITTIESAAKTAKIPVSINSILLEAGNMAAIRIVTGQLPSSVAAESAEVLIATADESDESHVSGRENAGKTLKHIAVLRSLTRVGTVNRTGEFSRDVRIHIDRGNARNSRVIAIVQEGRAGRVLGVGWARLSN
;
A
#
# COMPACT_ATOMS: atom_id res chain seq x y z
N MET A 1 -31.36 46.75 -85.04
CA MET A 1 -32.19 45.60 -85.40
C MET A 1 -31.89 44.47 -84.47
N PHE A 2 -32.85 43.92 -83.92
CA PHE A 2 -33.09 42.68 -83.24
C PHE A 2 -33.66 42.85 -81.79
N ARG A 3 -34.78 42.27 -81.73
CA ARG A 3 -35.84 42.39 -80.76
C ARG A 3 -35.53 41.70 -79.42
N VAL A 4 -35.82 42.41 -78.36
CA VAL A 4 -35.91 41.83 -76.95
C VAL A 4 -37.22 41.04 -76.91
N ARG A 5 -37.12 39.78 -76.46
CA ARG A 5 -38.28 39.00 -75.99
C ARG A 5 -38.15 38.84 -74.50
N LEU A 6 -39.09 39.48 -73.84
CA LEU A 6 -39.33 39.33 -72.38
C LEU A 6 -40.10 38.02 -72.18
N VAL A 7 -39.58 37.15 -71.37
CA VAL A 7 -40.31 35.97 -70.87
C VAL A 7 -40.51 36.13 -69.38
N LEU A 8 -41.75 36.39 -69.00
CA LEU A 8 -42.18 36.29 -67.59
C LEU A 8 -42.31 34.81 -67.27
N ILE A 9 -41.61 34.42 -66.19
CA ILE A 9 -41.83 33.11 -65.54
C ILE A 9 -42.28 33.43 -64.12
N GLY A 10 -43.48 32.97 -63.79
CA GLY A 10 -44.16 33.23 -62.56
C GLY A 10 -43.50 32.50 -61.37
N THR A 11 -43.49 33.21 -60.31
CA THR A 11 -43.07 32.69 -58.99
C THR A 11 -44.20 31.84 -58.41
N VAL A 12 -43.98 30.54 -58.30
CA VAL A 12 -44.82 29.64 -57.51
C VAL A 12 -44.22 29.64 -56.12
N SER A 13 -44.88 30.30 -55.17
CA SER A 13 -44.59 30.26 -53.79
C SER A 13 -45.04 28.90 -53.18
N VAL A 14 -44.11 28.02 -52.96
CA VAL A 14 -44.35 26.79 -52.15
C VAL A 14 -44.11 27.15 -50.74
N VAL A 15 -45.15 27.31 -49.91
CA VAL A 15 -45.10 27.39 -48.48
C VAL A 15 -44.88 25.97 -48.00
N VAL A 16 -43.64 25.64 -47.63
CA VAL A 16 -43.34 24.41 -46.92
C VAL A 16 -43.51 24.67 -45.43
N LEU A 17 -44.61 24.18 -44.90
CA LEU A 17 -44.90 24.13 -43.48
C LEU A 17 -43.97 23.08 -42.84
N GLY A 18 -42.79 23.50 -42.40
CA GLY A 18 -41.85 22.68 -41.67
C GLY A 18 -42.37 22.46 -40.26
N ALA A 19 -43.01 21.31 -40.02
CA ALA A 19 -43.29 20.84 -38.69
C ALA A 19 -41.96 20.58 -37.97
N LEU A 20 -41.62 21.46 -37.06
CA LEU A 20 -40.53 21.23 -36.08
C LEU A 20 -40.94 20.10 -35.15
N LEU A 21 -40.56 18.88 -35.50
CA LEU A 21 -40.47 17.77 -34.57
C LEU A 21 -39.36 18.10 -33.57
N PHE A 22 -39.74 18.66 -32.41
CA PHE A 22 -38.92 18.62 -31.23
C PHE A 22 -38.78 17.16 -30.82
N GLN A 23 -37.76 16.49 -31.31
CA GLN A 23 -37.28 15.26 -30.70
C GLN A 23 -36.74 15.64 -29.34
N ARG A 24 -37.54 15.37 -28.30
CA ARG A 24 -37.02 15.28 -26.92
C ARG A 24 -35.93 14.20 -26.95
N LEU A 25 -34.65 14.61 -26.93
CA LEU A 25 -33.60 13.76 -26.42
C LEU A 25 -33.98 13.51 -24.95
N GLU A 26 -34.60 12.38 -24.71
CA GLU A 26 -34.60 11.82 -23.39
C GLU A 26 -33.12 11.62 -23.03
N ALA A 27 -32.60 12.45 -22.09
CA ALA A 27 -31.35 12.20 -21.45
C ALA A 27 -31.47 10.81 -20.81
N VAL A 28 -30.88 9.83 -21.47
CA VAL A 28 -30.61 8.52 -20.87
C VAL A 28 -29.96 8.83 -19.54
N GLY A 29 -30.68 8.55 -18.47
CA GLY A 29 -30.25 8.78 -17.10
C GLY A 29 -28.85 8.18 -16.97
N GLY A 30 -27.85 9.05 -16.92
CA GLY A 30 -26.53 8.70 -16.48
C GLY A 30 -26.73 8.12 -15.08
N GLY A 31 -26.69 6.78 -15.02
CA GLY A 31 -26.64 6.12 -13.73
C GLY A 31 -25.53 6.81 -12.98
N THR A 32 -25.88 7.51 -11.93
CA THR A 32 -24.92 8.00 -10.96
C THR A 32 -24.19 6.77 -10.49
N ARG A 33 -22.98 6.58 -11.02
CA ARG A 33 -22.01 5.65 -10.48
C ARG A 33 -22.05 5.89 -8.98
N PRO A 34 -22.30 4.88 -8.15
CA PRO A 34 -22.35 5.08 -6.72
C PRO A 34 -21.09 5.87 -6.37
N ALA A 35 -21.27 6.99 -5.68
CA ALA A 35 -20.17 7.83 -5.21
C ALA A 35 -19.18 6.88 -4.58
N ASN A 36 -17.97 6.87 -5.15
CA ASN A 36 -16.89 5.96 -4.79
C ASN A 36 -16.76 6.03 -3.27
N ASP A 37 -17.08 4.96 -2.57
CA ASP A 37 -16.86 4.80 -1.13
C ASP A 37 -15.34 4.77 -0.80
N ASN A 38 -14.52 5.03 -1.80
CA ASN A 38 -13.10 5.33 -1.79
C ASN A 38 -12.81 6.77 -1.37
N ALA A 39 -13.80 7.45 -0.76
CA ALA A 39 -13.57 8.73 -0.14
C ALA A 39 -12.51 8.54 0.96
N GLN A 40 -11.26 8.66 0.51
CA GLN A 40 -10.09 9.01 1.31
C GLN A 40 -9.93 8.18 2.58
N ARG A 41 -9.75 6.84 2.38
CA ARG A 41 -9.31 5.97 3.48
C ARG A 41 -7.91 6.38 3.91
N THR A 42 -7.69 6.47 5.22
CA THR A 42 -6.37 6.72 5.78
C THR A 42 -5.53 5.44 5.71
N SER A 43 -4.42 5.47 5.00
CA SER A 43 -3.51 4.32 4.95
C SER A 43 -2.79 4.15 6.28
N VAL A 44 -2.85 2.94 6.85
CA VAL A 44 -2.21 2.57 8.12
C VAL A 44 -1.28 1.40 7.87
N LEU A 45 0.01 1.55 8.21
CA LEU A 45 0.99 0.48 8.16
C LEU A 45 0.87 -0.41 9.39
N VAL A 46 0.79 -1.72 9.17
CA VAL A 46 0.77 -2.74 10.22
C VAL A 46 1.92 -3.71 9.98
N GLU A 47 2.92 -3.67 10.83
CA GLU A 47 4.11 -4.52 10.79
C GLU A 47 3.99 -5.62 11.84
N LEU A 48 4.12 -6.87 11.45
CA LEU A 48 4.15 -8.02 12.34
C LEU A 48 5.56 -8.61 12.39
N PHE A 49 6.23 -8.53 13.54
CA PHE A 49 7.47 -9.24 13.80
C PHE A 49 7.14 -10.65 14.29
N THR A 50 7.53 -11.64 13.48
CA THR A 50 7.16 -13.05 13.61
C THR A 50 8.35 -13.97 13.34
N SER A 51 8.19 -15.26 13.55
CA SER A 51 9.15 -16.29 13.13
C SER A 51 8.47 -17.66 13.09
N GLU A 52 8.86 -18.50 12.15
CA GLU A 52 8.43 -19.90 12.09
C GLU A 52 8.94 -20.74 13.25
N GLY A 53 10.03 -20.32 13.91
CA GLY A 53 10.56 -20.96 15.11
C GLY A 53 9.79 -20.68 16.41
N CYS A 54 8.86 -19.73 16.38
CA CYS A 54 8.08 -19.26 17.53
C CYS A 54 6.71 -19.96 17.57
N SER A 55 6.37 -20.65 18.66
CA SER A 55 5.10 -21.38 18.80
C SER A 55 3.88 -20.48 18.89
N ASP A 56 4.04 -19.25 19.41
CA ASP A 56 2.96 -18.28 19.61
C ASP A 56 2.71 -17.40 18.40
N CYS A 57 3.55 -17.54 17.35
CA CYS A 57 3.47 -16.70 16.15
C CYS A 57 2.35 -17.08 15.15
N PRO A 58 2.03 -18.36 14.89
CA PRO A 58 1.02 -18.71 13.89
C PRO A 58 -0.37 -18.08 14.12
N PRO A 59 -0.88 -17.91 15.35
CA PRO A 59 -2.12 -17.16 15.57
C PRO A 59 -2.04 -15.68 15.15
N ALA A 60 -0.86 -15.04 15.29
CA ALA A 60 -0.63 -13.67 14.89
C ALA A 60 -0.53 -13.53 13.36
N ASP A 61 0.14 -14.47 12.68
CA ASP A 61 0.18 -14.55 11.22
C ASP A 61 -1.23 -14.69 10.64
N ALA A 62 -2.05 -15.55 11.24
CA ALA A 62 -3.45 -15.71 10.86
C ALA A 62 -4.28 -14.43 11.12
N LEU A 63 -3.99 -13.68 12.19
CA LEU A 63 -4.62 -12.39 12.43
C LEU A 63 -4.20 -11.36 11.37
N LEU A 64 -2.93 -11.28 11.02
CA LEU A 64 -2.43 -10.38 9.98
C LEU A 64 -3.13 -10.66 8.64
N GLU A 65 -3.30 -11.94 8.27
CA GLU A 65 -4.06 -12.36 7.08
C GLU A 65 -5.51 -11.87 7.13
N ARG A 66 -6.19 -12.06 8.26
CA ARG A 66 -7.57 -11.57 8.42
C ARG A 66 -7.67 -10.06 8.31
N LEU A 67 -6.78 -9.30 8.95
CA LEU A 67 -6.71 -7.84 8.86
C LEU A 67 -6.51 -7.38 7.42
N ASN A 68 -5.57 -7.97 6.69
CA ASN A 68 -5.30 -7.65 5.29
C ASN A 68 -6.51 -7.93 4.39
N ARG A 69 -7.18 -9.08 4.57
CA ARG A 69 -8.29 -9.50 3.71
C ARG A 69 -9.59 -8.76 4.02
N SER A 70 -9.94 -8.62 5.30
CA SER A 70 -11.24 -8.09 5.71
C SER A 70 -11.28 -6.58 5.86
N GLN A 71 -10.12 -5.92 6.03
CA GLN A 71 -10.04 -4.46 6.20
C GLN A 71 -11.07 -3.95 7.22
N PRO A 72 -11.05 -4.41 8.49
CA PRO A 72 -12.18 -4.32 9.40
C PRO A 72 -12.44 -2.89 9.93
N VAL A 73 -11.49 -1.97 9.74
CA VAL A 73 -11.59 -0.61 10.28
C VAL A 73 -12.14 0.33 9.20
N LYS A 74 -13.34 0.85 9.43
CA LYS A 74 -13.97 1.81 8.52
C LYS A 74 -13.13 3.09 8.40
N GLY A 75 -12.89 3.53 7.17
CA GLY A 75 -12.10 4.74 6.89
C GLY A 75 -10.59 4.52 6.95
N ALA A 76 -10.11 3.30 7.23
CA ALA A 76 -8.71 2.92 7.12
C ALA A 76 -8.46 1.99 5.92
N GLU A 77 -7.30 2.10 5.31
CA GLU A 77 -6.71 1.11 4.41
C GLU A 77 -5.50 0.51 5.11
N LEU A 78 -5.58 -0.78 5.46
CA LEU A 78 -4.50 -1.48 6.13
C LEU A 78 -3.50 -1.99 5.10
N ILE A 79 -2.26 -1.54 5.23
CA ILE A 79 -1.12 -2.02 4.47
C ILE A 79 -0.28 -2.83 5.44
N VAL A 80 -0.22 -4.14 5.23
CA VAL A 80 0.42 -5.04 6.17
C VAL A 80 1.78 -5.51 5.68
N LEU A 81 2.70 -5.78 6.61
CA LEU A 81 4.00 -6.42 6.39
C LEU A 81 4.23 -7.50 7.45
N SER A 82 4.74 -8.64 7.02
CA SER A 82 5.27 -9.71 7.88
C SER A 82 6.79 -9.67 7.84
N GLU A 83 7.42 -9.45 8.98
CA GLU A 83 8.86 -9.28 9.17
C GLU A 83 9.39 -10.43 10.01
N HIS A 84 10.05 -11.40 9.36
CA HIS A 84 10.55 -12.58 10.01
C HIS A 84 11.91 -12.30 10.67
N VAL A 85 11.97 -12.40 12.00
CA VAL A 85 13.18 -12.14 12.78
C VAL A 85 14.08 -13.37 12.81
N ASP A 86 15.40 -13.14 12.90
CA ASP A 86 16.41 -14.21 12.79
C ASP A 86 16.86 -14.81 14.13
N TYR A 87 16.56 -14.18 15.27
CA TYR A 87 17.05 -14.64 16.58
C TYR A 87 16.41 -15.95 17.07
N TRP A 88 15.44 -16.50 16.33
CA TRP A 88 14.90 -17.84 16.52
C TRP A 88 15.65 -18.93 15.73
N ASN A 89 16.55 -18.57 14.82
CA ASN A 89 17.18 -19.52 13.88
C ASN A 89 18.14 -20.52 14.56
N ASP A 90 18.80 -20.11 15.64
CA ASP A 90 19.87 -20.91 16.25
C ASP A 90 19.36 -22.05 17.15
N ILE A 91 18.06 -22.31 17.15
CA ILE A 91 17.42 -23.26 18.04
C ILE A 91 16.72 -24.43 17.34
N GLY A 92 17.22 -24.80 16.14
CA GLY A 92 16.85 -26.03 15.44
C GLY A 92 15.89 -25.90 14.26
N TRP A 93 15.53 -24.67 13.87
CA TRP A 93 14.87 -24.36 12.60
C TRP A 93 15.36 -23.00 12.12
N ARG A 94 15.76 -22.94 10.86
CA ARG A 94 16.10 -21.68 10.22
C ARG A 94 14.92 -21.23 9.35
N ASP A 95 14.29 -20.16 9.75
CA ASP A 95 13.18 -19.54 9.04
C ASP A 95 13.69 -18.99 7.68
N PRO A 96 13.18 -19.49 6.53
CA PRO A 96 13.69 -19.10 5.19
C PRO A 96 13.36 -17.64 4.84
N PHE A 97 12.47 -17.01 5.55
CA PHE A 97 12.04 -15.62 5.33
C PHE A 97 12.75 -14.63 6.26
N SER A 98 13.50 -15.13 7.24
CA SER A 98 14.10 -14.29 8.27
C SER A 98 15.30 -13.48 7.77
N SER A 99 15.45 -12.28 8.35
CA SER A 99 16.59 -11.42 8.13
C SER A 99 17.02 -10.72 9.41
N HIS A 100 18.34 -10.56 9.55
CA HIS A 100 18.93 -9.79 10.66
C HIS A 100 18.46 -8.32 10.63
N GLU A 101 18.27 -7.76 9.45
CA GLU A 101 17.75 -6.39 9.26
C GLU A 101 16.38 -6.20 9.91
N TYR A 102 15.53 -7.23 9.91
CA TYR A 102 14.20 -7.15 10.54
C TYR A 102 14.31 -7.23 12.07
N SER A 103 15.23 -8.05 12.59
CA SER A 103 15.55 -8.07 14.04
C SER A 103 16.09 -6.73 14.50
N GLU A 104 16.97 -6.08 13.71
CA GLU A 104 17.47 -4.73 14.01
C GLU A 104 16.36 -3.66 13.93
N ARG A 105 15.43 -3.77 12.97
CA ARG A 105 14.27 -2.88 12.88
C ARG A 105 13.38 -3.02 14.09
N GLN A 106 13.10 -4.25 14.52
CA GLN A 106 12.36 -4.52 15.75
C GLN A 106 13.08 -3.95 16.98
N GLY A 107 14.41 -4.14 17.08
CA GLY A 107 15.22 -3.57 18.16
C GLY A 107 15.09 -2.05 18.24
N ALA A 108 15.15 -1.36 17.11
CA ALA A 108 14.96 0.08 17.05
C ALA A 108 13.56 0.53 17.50
N TYR A 109 12.52 -0.26 17.22
CA TYR A 109 11.19 -0.04 17.78
C TYR A 109 11.14 -0.30 19.29
N ALA A 110 11.79 -1.38 19.76
CA ALA A 110 11.84 -1.68 21.19
C ALA A 110 12.50 -0.54 21.99
N ASP A 111 13.62 -0.02 21.52
CA ASP A 111 14.30 1.14 22.11
C ASP A 111 13.38 2.36 22.17
N ARG A 112 12.68 2.65 21.07
CA ARG A 112 11.76 3.79 20.99
C ARG A 112 10.57 3.66 21.95
N PHE A 113 10.02 2.45 22.10
CA PHE A 113 8.89 2.19 23.00
C PHE A 113 9.33 2.00 24.45
N GLY A 114 10.64 2.00 24.74
CA GLY A 114 11.18 1.77 26.08
C GLY A 114 10.96 0.34 26.57
N LEU A 115 10.92 -0.63 25.65
CA LEU A 115 10.79 -2.05 26.00
C LEU A 115 12.13 -2.59 26.50
N GLY A 116 12.08 -3.40 27.57
CA GLY A 116 13.30 -4.01 28.11
C GLY A 116 13.90 -5.12 27.23
N SER A 117 13.13 -5.65 26.28
CA SER A 117 13.54 -6.68 25.32
C SER A 117 12.60 -6.72 24.13
N VAL A 118 13.07 -7.28 23.01
CA VAL A 118 12.24 -7.67 21.87
C VAL A 118 11.48 -8.95 22.20
N TYR A 119 10.33 -9.15 21.54
CA TYR A 119 9.52 -10.37 21.69
C TYR A 119 8.74 -10.67 20.40
N THR A 120 8.38 -11.91 20.20
CA THR A 120 7.45 -12.33 19.13
C THR A 120 6.29 -13.14 19.71
N PRO A 121 5.09 -13.02 19.09
CA PRO A 121 4.75 -12.09 17.99
C PRO A 121 4.50 -10.68 18.49
N GLN A 122 5.07 -9.67 17.81
CA GLN A 122 4.86 -8.26 18.12
C GLN A 122 4.27 -7.57 16.90
N MET A 123 3.22 -6.76 17.10
CA MET A 123 2.64 -5.93 16.04
C MET A 123 2.94 -4.45 16.30
N VAL A 124 3.49 -3.77 15.30
CA VAL A 124 3.74 -2.33 15.32
C VAL A 124 2.80 -1.64 14.34
N ILE A 125 2.07 -0.64 14.80
CA ILE A 125 1.07 0.08 14.03
C ILE A 125 1.55 1.51 13.82
N ASP A 126 1.76 1.89 12.55
CA ASP A 126 2.26 3.19 12.12
C ASP A 126 3.57 3.63 12.79
N GLY A 127 4.41 2.69 13.23
CA GLY A 127 5.62 3.01 14.01
C GLY A 127 5.35 3.81 15.28
N ARG A 128 4.10 3.89 15.71
CA ARG A 128 3.64 4.71 16.83
C ARG A 128 3.14 3.91 18.03
N PHE A 129 2.58 2.76 17.77
CA PHE A 129 1.98 1.91 18.79
C PHE A 129 2.52 0.49 18.64
N GLU A 130 2.67 -0.21 19.76
CA GLU A 130 2.96 -1.63 19.78
C GLU A 130 1.86 -2.39 20.52
N VAL A 131 1.59 -3.61 20.08
CA VAL A 131 0.66 -4.52 20.72
C VAL A 131 1.14 -5.96 20.54
N GLY A 132 0.69 -6.87 21.42
CA GLY A 132 0.91 -8.31 21.20
C GLY A 132 0.32 -8.75 19.86
N GLY A 133 1.10 -9.48 19.06
CA GLY A 133 0.74 -9.78 17.65
C GLY A 133 -0.56 -10.54 17.47
N SER A 134 -1.02 -11.31 18.47
CA SER A 134 -2.27 -12.08 18.44
C SER A 134 -3.46 -11.41 19.15
N ASP A 135 -3.27 -10.21 19.75
CA ASP A 135 -4.37 -9.48 20.41
C ASP A 135 -5.22 -8.70 19.40
N GLU A 136 -6.16 -9.39 18.77
CA GLU A 136 -7.03 -8.84 17.73
C GLU A 136 -7.81 -7.61 18.18
N ARG A 137 -8.36 -7.63 19.41
CA ARG A 137 -9.15 -6.50 19.91
C ARG A 137 -8.29 -5.24 20.07
N ARG A 138 -7.09 -5.40 20.66
CA ARG A 138 -6.17 -4.30 20.86
C ARG A 138 -5.60 -3.81 19.53
N ALA A 139 -5.32 -4.70 18.59
CA ALA A 139 -4.89 -4.34 17.25
C ALA A 139 -5.94 -3.47 16.54
N ILE A 140 -7.20 -3.89 16.50
CA ILE A 140 -8.30 -3.13 15.86
C ILE A 140 -8.46 -1.75 16.49
N THR A 141 -8.58 -1.65 17.82
CA THR A 141 -8.76 -0.35 18.49
C THR A 141 -7.56 0.58 18.29
N THR A 142 -6.36 0.03 18.21
CA THR A 142 -5.14 0.80 17.94
C THR A 142 -5.10 1.29 16.49
N ILE A 143 -5.49 0.45 15.51
CA ILE A 143 -5.62 0.84 14.11
C ILE A 143 -6.66 1.94 13.94
N GLU A 144 -7.81 1.84 14.61
CA GLU A 144 -8.83 2.91 14.64
C GLU A 144 -8.28 4.25 15.16
N SER A 145 -7.42 4.18 16.18
CA SER A 145 -6.73 5.36 16.70
C SER A 145 -5.71 5.92 15.71
N ALA A 146 -4.92 5.06 15.07
CA ALA A 146 -3.92 5.44 14.06
C ALA A 146 -4.59 6.11 12.85
N ALA A 147 -5.72 5.57 12.38
CA ALA A 147 -6.46 6.08 11.23
C ALA A 147 -7.02 7.51 11.41
N LYS A 148 -7.13 7.98 12.64
CA LYS A 148 -7.53 9.38 12.95
C LYS A 148 -6.41 10.40 12.71
N THR A 149 -5.18 9.93 12.53
CA THR A 149 -4.03 10.81 12.30
C THR A 149 -3.89 11.10 10.81
N ALA A 150 -3.86 12.37 10.44
CA ALA A 150 -3.65 12.77 9.06
C ALA A 150 -2.31 12.24 8.53
N LYS A 151 -2.32 11.74 7.30
CA LYS A 151 -1.14 11.21 6.59
C LYS A 151 -0.77 12.11 5.42
N ILE A 152 0.51 12.16 5.10
CA ILE A 152 0.95 12.72 3.83
C ILE A 152 0.61 11.73 2.71
N PRO A 153 0.18 12.24 1.55
CA PRO A 153 -0.04 11.39 0.39
C PRO A 153 1.25 10.67 -0.01
N VAL A 154 1.15 9.38 -0.29
CA VAL A 154 2.23 8.58 -0.88
C VAL A 154 1.64 7.76 -2.01
N SER A 155 2.22 7.89 -3.20
CA SER A 155 1.76 7.14 -4.36
C SER A 155 2.92 6.50 -5.12
N ILE A 156 2.63 5.35 -5.71
CA ILE A 156 3.47 4.64 -6.66
C ILE A 156 2.78 4.79 -8.01
N ASN A 157 3.31 5.68 -8.86
CA ASN A 157 2.61 6.11 -10.08
C ASN A 157 2.93 5.25 -11.30
N SER A 158 4.08 4.59 -11.30
CA SER A 158 4.46 3.67 -12.38
C SER A 158 5.41 2.60 -11.85
N ILE A 159 5.28 1.42 -12.41
CA ILE A 159 6.21 0.30 -12.22
C ILE A 159 6.57 -0.22 -13.61
N LEU A 160 7.84 -0.19 -13.94
CA LEU A 160 8.38 -0.71 -15.21
C LEU A 160 9.36 -1.82 -14.90
N LEU A 161 9.06 -3.03 -15.36
CA LEU A 161 9.95 -4.17 -15.21
C LEU A 161 11.09 -4.06 -16.24
N GLU A 162 12.32 -4.03 -15.73
CA GLU A 162 13.55 -3.90 -16.53
C GLU A 162 14.28 -5.26 -16.63
N ALA A 163 15.25 -5.38 -17.52
CA ALA A 163 16.11 -6.56 -17.60
C ALA A 163 16.90 -6.78 -16.28
N GLY A 164 17.34 -8.02 -16.03
CA GLY A 164 18.21 -8.34 -14.88
C GLY A 164 17.52 -8.28 -13.52
N ASN A 165 16.24 -8.67 -13.44
CA ASN A 165 15.49 -8.68 -12.18
C ASN A 165 15.39 -7.30 -11.52
N MET A 166 15.23 -6.26 -12.32
CA MET A 166 15.07 -4.89 -11.86
C MET A 166 13.67 -4.37 -12.17
N ALA A 167 13.17 -3.47 -11.32
CA ALA A 167 12.01 -2.65 -11.59
C ALA A 167 12.35 -1.16 -11.36
N ALA A 168 11.95 -0.32 -12.31
CA ALA A 168 11.94 1.13 -12.13
C ALA A 168 10.56 1.55 -11.60
N ILE A 169 10.55 2.28 -10.51
CA ILE A 169 9.33 2.66 -9.78
C ILE A 169 9.35 4.16 -9.56
N ARG A 170 8.26 4.84 -9.97
CA ARG A 170 8.06 6.26 -9.66
C ARG A 170 7.32 6.39 -8.34
N ILE A 171 8.00 6.96 -7.34
CA ILE A 171 7.42 7.30 -6.03
C ILE A 171 7.20 8.81 -5.98
N VAL A 172 6.00 9.21 -5.53
CA VAL A 172 5.66 10.60 -5.26
C VAL A 172 5.07 10.68 -3.85
N THR A 173 5.59 11.63 -3.05
CA THR A 173 5.04 11.93 -1.72
C THR A 173 4.73 13.40 -1.60
N GLY A 174 3.73 13.76 -0.80
CA GLY A 174 3.55 15.13 -0.36
C GLY A 174 4.72 15.61 0.51
N GLN A 175 4.81 16.90 0.69
CA GLN A 175 5.79 17.55 1.61
C GLN A 175 5.42 17.28 3.07
N LEU A 176 6.39 17.41 3.98
CA LEU A 176 6.13 17.32 5.41
C LEU A 176 5.25 18.50 5.88
N PRO A 177 4.15 18.25 6.59
CA PRO A 177 3.36 19.31 7.18
C PRO A 177 4.10 19.98 8.35
N SER A 178 3.82 21.24 8.59
CA SER A 178 4.43 22.02 9.67
C SER A 178 4.12 21.45 11.08
N SER A 179 3.08 20.67 11.20
CA SER A 179 2.71 19.98 12.44
C SER A 179 3.64 18.80 12.81
N VAL A 180 4.48 18.33 11.88
CA VAL A 180 5.49 17.32 12.15
C VAL A 180 6.71 18.01 12.74
N ALA A 181 7.17 17.58 13.92
CA ALA A 181 8.30 18.20 14.61
C ALA A 181 9.64 18.00 13.87
N ALA A 182 9.80 16.85 13.23
CA ALA A 182 11.01 16.54 12.46
C ALA A 182 11.15 17.46 11.24
N GLU A 183 12.37 17.86 10.92
CA GLU A 183 12.70 18.68 9.74
C GLU A 183 12.67 17.87 8.45
N SER A 184 12.93 16.57 8.56
CA SER A 184 12.90 15.63 7.43
C SER A 184 12.40 14.25 7.89
N ALA A 185 11.88 13.47 6.95
CA ALA A 185 11.51 12.07 7.14
C ALA A 185 12.16 11.21 6.05
N GLU A 186 12.42 9.96 6.36
CA GLU A 186 12.97 9.01 5.42
C GLU A 186 11.88 8.51 4.48
N VAL A 187 12.25 8.32 3.20
CA VAL A 187 11.43 7.62 2.22
C VAL A 187 12.04 6.24 2.03
N LEU A 188 11.29 5.24 2.42
CA LEU A 188 11.66 3.83 2.32
C LEU A 188 10.82 3.17 1.22
N ILE A 189 11.40 2.14 0.58
CA ILE A 189 10.69 1.23 -0.30
C ILE A 189 10.86 -0.19 0.21
N ALA A 190 9.75 -0.88 0.33
CA ALA A 190 9.71 -2.30 0.67
C ALA A 190 9.24 -3.11 -0.52
N THR A 191 9.83 -4.29 -0.72
CA THR A 191 9.26 -5.35 -1.55
C THR A 191 8.77 -6.46 -0.65
N ALA A 192 7.58 -6.97 -0.92
CA ALA A 192 7.02 -8.06 -0.14
C ALA A 192 6.27 -9.04 -1.06
N ASP A 193 6.34 -10.32 -0.71
CA ASP A 193 5.55 -11.34 -1.37
C ASP A 193 4.11 -11.32 -0.85
N GLU A 194 3.13 -11.43 -1.73
CA GLU A 194 1.71 -11.42 -1.37
C GLU A 194 1.37 -12.60 -0.45
N SER A 195 1.96 -13.77 -0.73
CA SER A 195 1.79 -14.98 0.07
C SER A 195 2.96 -15.93 -0.13
N ASP A 196 3.35 -16.60 0.94
CA ASP A 196 4.34 -17.66 0.97
C ASP A 196 3.88 -18.83 1.84
N GLU A 197 4.46 -19.98 1.61
CA GLU A 197 4.18 -21.19 2.36
C GLU A 197 5.48 -21.95 2.61
N SER A 198 5.66 -22.50 3.81
CA SER A 198 6.78 -23.37 4.14
C SER A 198 6.34 -24.61 4.90
N HIS A 199 7.13 -25.69 4.77
CA HIS A 199 7.00 -26.89 5.59
C HIS A 199 8.07 -26.89 6.67
N VAL A 200 7.66 -26.57 7.89
CA VAL A 200 8.57 -26.46 9.03
C VAL A 200 9.00 -27.87 9.49
N SER A 201 10.28 -28.15 9.47
CA SER A 201 10.81 -29.46 9.84
C SER A 201 11.46 -29.51 11.23
N GLY A 202 11.53 -28.39 11.92
CA GLY A 202 12.16 -28.29 13.24
C GLY A 202 11.38 -27.42 14.22
N ARG A 203 11.79 -27.48 15.52
CA ARG A 203 11.21 -26.68 16.61
C ARG A 203 9.74 -27.01 16.91
N GLU A 204 9.08 -26.08 17.58
CA GLU A 204 7.74 -26.23 18.12
C GLU A 204 6.64 -26.27 17.04
N ASN A 205 6.98 -25.78 15.83
CA ASN A 205 6.10 -25.86 14.67
C ASN A 205 6.45 -27.02 13.72
N ALA A 206 7.34 -27.94 14.14
CA ALA A 206 7.74 -29.08 13.30
C ALA A 206 6.53 -29.89 12.80
N GLY A 207 6.55 -30.25 11.53
CA GLY A 207 5.49 -30.99 10.84
C GLY A 207 4.31 -30.13 10.39
N LYS A 208 4.30 -28.83 10.67
CA LYS A 208 3.26 -27.90 10.20
C LYS A 208 3.64 -27.29 8.85
N THR A 209 2.62 -27.02 8.05
CA THR A 209 2.71 -26.13 6.90
C THR A 209 2.21 -24.77 7.35
N LEU A 210 3.10 -23.76 7.36
CA LEU A 210 2.78 -22.40 7.71
C LEU A 210 2.57 -21.56 6.47
N LYS A 211 1.58 -20.68 6.53
CA LYS A 211 1.26 -19.72 5.47
C LYS A 211 1.48 -18.31 5.99
N HIS A 212 2.14 -17.52 5.19
CA HIS A 212 2.45 -16.13 5.51
C HIS A 212 1.94 -15.21 4.39
N ILE A 213 1.66 -13.98 4.73
CA ILE A 213 1.24 -12.96 3.77
C ILE A 213 2.10 -11.71 3.91
N ALA A 214 2.22 -10.96 2.82
CA ALA A 214 2.97 -9.71 2.80
C ALA A 214 4.39 -9.85 3.39
N VAL A 215 5.07 -10.96 3.05
CA VAL A 215 6.39 -11.33 3.57
C VAL A 215 7.44 -10.35 3.06
N LEU A 216 8.02 -9.57 3.95
CA LEU A 216 9.04 -8.58 3.61
C LEU A 216 10.28 -9.26 3.02
N ARG A 217 10.71 -8.80 1.83
CA ARG A 217 11.90 -9.31 1.13
C ARG A 217 13.04 -8.31 1.11
N SER A 218 12.71 -7.04 1.10
CA SER A 218 13.70 -5.97 1.21
C SER A 218 13.06 -4.69 1.74
N LEU A 219 13.84 -3.90 2.48
CA LEU A 219 13.47 -2.57 2.93
C LEU A 219 14.65 -1.63 2.71
N THR A 220 14.51 -0.68 1.81
CA THR A 220 15.61 0.18 1.37
C THR A 220 15.23 1.65 1.51
N ARG A 221 16.12 2.46 2.11
CA ARG A 221 15.99 3.90 2.13
C ARG A 221 16.37 4.48 0.77
N VAL A 222 15.45 5.22 0.16
CA VAL A 222 15.62 5.78 -1.20
C VAL A 222 15.74 7.30 -1.20
N GLY A 223 15.53 7.95 -0.07
CA GLY A 223 15.71 9.39 0.06
C GLY A 223 15.09 9.96 1.32
N THR A 224 14.88 11.26 1.29
CA THR A 224 14.22 12.03 2.36
C THR A 224 13.24 13.02 1.76
N VAL A 225 12.15 13.27 2.48
CA VAL A 225 11.21 14.35 2.24
C VAL A 225 11.34 15.38 3.37
N ASN A 226 11.16 16.65 3.06
CA ASN A 226 11.21 17.77 4.00
C ASN A 226 10.01 18.71 3.80
N ARG A 227 10.01 19.85 4.49
CA ARG A 227 8.94 20.85 4.40
C ARG A 227 8.98 21.72 3.16
N THR A 228 10.09 21.71 2.41
CA THR A 228 10.31 22.64 1.29
C THR A 228 9.88 22.10 -0.06
N GLY A 229 9.56 20.80 -0.15
CA GLY A 229 9.16 20.21 -1.40
C GLY A 229 8.64 18.78 -1.29
N GLU A 230 7.99 18.36 -2.33
CA GLU A 230 7.56 17.00 -2.55
C GLU A 230 8.76 16.11 -2.91
N PHE A 231 8.69 14.84 -2.52
CA PHE A 231 9.62 13.84 -3.03
C PHE A 231 9.02 13.22 -4.29
N SER A 232 9.70 13.35 -5.42
CA SER A 232 9.32 12.70 -6.68
C SER A 232 10.57 12.11 -7.31
N ARG A 233 10.66 10.80 -7.36
CA ARG A 233 11.87 10.11 -7.85
C ARG A 233 11.55 8.78 -8.51
N ASP A 234 12.30 8.47 -9.58
CA ASP A 234 12.42 7.12 -10.12
C ASP A 234 13.46 6.36 -9.32
N VAL A 235 13.08 5.22 -8.79
CA VAL A 235 13.92 4.34 -7.97
C VAL A 235 14.02 3.00 -8.68
N ARG A 236 15.22 2.43 -8.76
CA ARG A 236 15.43 1.07 -9.23
C ARG A 236 15.61 0.15 -8.04
N ILE A 237 14.83 -0.91 -8.04
CA ILE A 237 14.89 -1.96 -7.01
C ILE A 237 15.10 -3.32 -7.66
N HIS A 238 15.73 -4.22 -6.91
CA HIS A 238 15.79 -5.62 -7.29
C HIS A 238 14.46 -6.31 -6.96
N ILE A 239 13.98 -7.15 -7.87
CA ILE A 239 12.77 -7.96 -7.70
C ILE A 239 13.04 -9.39 -8.12
N ASP A 240 12.36 -10.35 -7.51
CA ASP A 240 12.35 -11.71 -8.04
C ASP A 240 11.32 -11.81 -9.17
N ARG A 241 11.77 -11.85 -10.42
CA ARG A 241 10.90 -11.98 -11.59
C ARG A 241 10.11 -13.29 -11.63
N GLY A 242 10.66 -14.36 -11.08
CA GLY A 242 9.93 -15.63 -10.95
C GLY A 242 8.69 -15.50 -10.09
N ASN A 243 8.70 -14.54 -9.17
CA ASN A 243 7.62 -14.26 -8.22
C ASN A 243 6.92 -12.89 -8.41
N ALA A 244 7.18 -12.18 -9.51
CA ALA A 244 6.69 -10.81 -9.70
C ALA A 244 5.16 -10.69 -9.55
N ARG A 245 4.39 -11.69 -10.00
CA ARG A 245 2.93 -11.70 -9.85
C ARG A 245 2.45 -11.89 -8.41
N ASN A 246 3.31 -12.44 -7.58
CA ASN A 246 3.08 -12.64 -6.14
C ASN A 246 3.75 -11.53 -5.30
N SER A 247 4.14 -10.40 -5.91
CA SER A 247 4.90 -9.38 -5.21
C SER A 247 4.19 -8.04 -5.23
N ARG A 248 4.38 -7.30 -4.14
CA ARG A 248 3.94 -5.91 -3.96
C ARG A 248 5.11 -5.00 -3.62
N VAL A 249 4.94 -3.74 -3.92
CA VAL A 249 5.85 -2.66 -3.52
C VAL A 249 5.11 -1.73 -2.57
N ILE A 250 5.78 -1.33 -1.50
CA ILE A 250 5.23 -0.42 -0.50
C ILE A 250 6.22 0.73 -0.32
N ALA A 251 5.75 1.96 -0.48
CA ALA A 251 6.51 3.17 -0.20
C ALA A 251 6.07 3.73 1.15
N ILE A 252 7.03 3.99 2.03
CA ILE A 252 6.79 4.40 3.41
C ILE A 252 7.53 5.72 3.65
N VAL A 253 6.85 6.70 4.25
CA VAL A 253 7.48 7.91 4.78
C VAL A 253 7.50 7.81 6.29
N GLN A 254 8.69 7.79 6.88
CA GLN A 254 8.89 7.50 8.30
C GLN A 254 9.85 8.48 8.96
N GLU A 255 9.58 8.87 10.19
CA GLU A 255 10.49 9.70 11.02
C GLU A 255 11.67 8.84 11.51
N GLY A 256 12.84 9.01 10.89
CA GLY A 256 14.02 8.21 11.21
C GLY A 256 13.78 6.71 11.07
N ARG A 257 14.71 5.91 11.58
CA ARG A 257 14.77 4.45 11.37
C ARG A 257 13.55 3.67 11.90
N ALA A 258 12.96 4.09 13.02
CA ALA A 258 11.83 3.42 13.67
C ALA A 258 10.83 4.41 14.25
N GLY A 259 10.70 5.59 13.65
CA GLY A 259 9.78 6.63 14.06
C GLY A 259 8.37 6.42 13.55
N ARG A 260 7.54 7.46 13.72
CA ARG A 260 6.15 7.44 13.22
C ARG A 260 6.13 7.32 11.71
N VAL A 261 5.23 6.51 11.19
CA VAL A 261 4.90 6.46 9.76
C VAL A 261 3.96 7.62 9.45
N LEU A 262 4.45 8.55 8.63
CA LEU A 262 3.75 9.77 8.26
C LEU A 262 2.90 9.59 7.00
N GLY A 263 3.20 8.58 6.20
CA GLY A 263 2.48 8.23 4.99
C GLY A 263 2.92 6.88 4.48
N VAL A 264 2.01 6.17 3.84
CA VAL A 264 2.29 4.87 3.21
C VAL A 264 1.39 4.67 2.00
N GLY A 265 1.94 4.11 0.94
CA GLY A 265 1.22 3.73 -0.27
C GLY A 265 1.79 2.45 -0.85
N TRP A 266 1.02 1.72 -1.63
CA TRP A 266 1.43 0.44 -2.19
C TRP A 266 0.91 0.19 -3.60
N ALA A 267 1.55 -0.71 -4.31
CA ALA A 267 1.11 -1.21 -5.61
C ALA A 267 1.56 -2.65 -5.82
N ARG A 268 0.80 -3.41 -6.61
CA ARG A 268 1.24 -4.73 -7.05
C ARG A 268 2.23 -4.60 -8.19
N LEU A 269 3.21 -5.50 -8.19
CA LEU A 269 4.05 -5.71 -9.37
C LEU A 269 3.21 -6.48 -10.39
N SER A 270 2.59 -5.75 -11.32
CA SER A 270 1.89 -6.36 -12.46
C SER A 270 2.74 -6.25 -13.73
N ASN A 271 2.76 -7.32 -14.53
CA ASN A 271 3.33 -7.29 -15.88
C ASN A 271 2.49 -6.38 -16.78
#